data_5c8a633d7de1f2b10a5b03067673a7dc
#
_entry.id   5c8a633d7de1f2b10a5b03067673a7dc
#
_cell.length_a   1.000
_cell.length_b   1.000
_cell.length_c   1.000
_cell.angle_alpha   90.00
_cell.angle_beta   90.00
_cell.angle_gamma   90.00
#
_symmetry.space_group_name_H-M   'P 1'
#
loop_
_entity.id
_entity.type
_entity.pdbx_description
1 polymer ?
#
loop_
_entity_poly.entity_id
_entity_poly.type
_entity_poly.pdbx_seq_one_letter_code
_entity_poly.pdbx_strand_id
1 'polypeptide(L)'
;MKIIKDPQVLTSQYLPERLLFRDELKKKIQDKVKIGIGNILLLGDTGTGKTVTVRKAVQEIRDTKLIEINCSTENTFASITKRIIYTIRDVPYFESGKSRGQLAEDLIKVLKTKRQKKIVFLFDEIDKLIEKDRAQQEILTPILENTSANVILISNKSEALKSLDSRIESRLHPEKLIVERYNAKEIADILLERAKKGLEKGSFDREILANISRYCYQTSGDIRDALSLFSEVSQLAENKQQKLSLELLKEAQENLEEIEFEKMFSSLTLHQALVLGGVASLSSKNSECYAEINELYNFYEIETKKHNSKAVGFRQFENLLKKLRFNGYVRNEMRTPKNRKGRLSVVFPLFNVKKFMETYFTSNATNEIASPHAPSEISFDSLGLEQDL
;
A
#
# COMPACT_ATOMS: atom_id res chain seq x y z
N MET A 1 -11.87 26.53 20.84
CA MET A 1 -10.54 26.19 21.42
C MET A 1 -9.69 25.64 20.27
N LYS A 2 -8.48 26.15 20.06
CA LYS A 2 -7.60 25.58 19.04
C LYS A 2 -7.06 24.24 19.54
N ILE A 3 -7.12 23.20 18.73
CA ILE A 3 -6.66 21.85 19.09
C ILE A 3 -5.40 21.49 18.33
N ILE A 4 -5.38 21.73 17.02
CA ILE A 4 -4.26 21.39 16.14
C ILE A 4 -3.29 22.57 16.08
N LYS A 5 -2.05 22.30 16.52
CA LYS A 5 -0.93 23.25 16.46
C LYS A 5 -0.18 23.13 15.13
N ASP A 6 0.17 21.90 14.74
CA ASP A 6 0.87 21.58 13.50
C ASP A 6 0.26 20.33 12.85
N PRO A 7 -0.54 20.49 11.78
CA PRO A 7 -1.20 19.38 11.11
C PRO A 7 -0.24 18.42 10.41
N GLN A 8 0.94 18.89 9.98
CA GLN A 8 1.91 18.03 9.28
C GLN A 8 2.43 16.93 10.19
N VAL A 9 2.63 17.22 11.47
CA VAL A 9 3.09 16.26 12.48
C VAL A 9 2.13 15.09 12.66
N LEU A 10 0.85 15.28 12.40
CA LEU A 10 -0.19 14.25 12.57
C LEU A 10 -0.22 13.26 11.40
N THR A 11 0.40 13.59 10.27
CA THR A 11 0.38 12.75 9.05
C THR A 11 1.37 11.59 9.13
N SER A 12 1.10 10.52 8.38
CA SER A 12 2.01 9.39 8.20
C SER A 12 3.27 9.73 7.40
N GLN A 13 3.25 10.84 6.65
CA GLN A 13 4.38 11.30 5.82
C GLN A 13 5.43 12.07 6.62
N TYR A 14 5.07 12.59 7.79
CA TYR A 14 6.00 13.32 8.64
C TYR A 14 7.16 12.44 9.10
N LEU A 15 8.38 12.86 8.83
CA LEU A 15 9.60 12.21 9.30
C LEU A 15 9.98 12.78 10.68
N PRO A 16 9.83 12.03 11.79
CA PRO A 16 10.15 12.54 13.12
C PRO A 16 11.66 12.73 13.30
N GLU A 17 12.06 13.65 14.18
CA GLU A 17 13.45 13.84 14.54
C GLU A 17 14.06 12.58 15.14
N ARG A 18 13.32 11.91 16.01
CA ARG A 18 13.67 10.63 16.62
C ARG A 18 12.66 9.55 16.24
N LEU A 19 13.15 8.40 15.78
CA LEU A 19 12.34 7.20 15.56
C LEU A 19 12.35 6.37 16.84
N LEU A 20 11.19 6.28 17.48
CA LEU A 20 11.03 5.43 18.65
C LEU A 20 11.07 3.95 18.27
N PHE A 21 11.67 3.14 19.12
CA PHE A 21 11.71 1.66 19.01
C PHE A 21 12.38 1.12 17.73
N ARG A 22 13.19 1.95 17.06
CA ARG A 22 13.95 1.55 15.85
C ARG A 22 15.44 1.92 15.94
N ASP A 23 15.93 2.26 17.14
CA ASP A 23 17.32 2.68 17.33
C ASP A 23 18.31 1.58 16.98
N GLU A 24 18.07 0.32 17.36
CA GLU A 24 18.93 -0.83 17.01
C GLU A 24 18.95 -1.10 15.51
N LEU A 25 17.77 -1.12 14.87
CA LEU A 25 17.67 -1.32 13.43
C LEU A 25 18.38 -0.20 12.69
N LYS A 26 18.14 1.05 13.10
CA LYS A 26 18.79 2.25 12.54
C LYS A 26 20.32 2.11 12.65
N LYS A 27 20.83 1.73 13.82
CA LYS A 27 22.26 1.54 14.04
C LYS A 27 22.85 0.46 13.13
N LYS A 28 22.21 -0.70 13.01
CA LYS A 28 22.66 -1.79 12.11
C LYS A 28 22.76 -1.31 10.67
N ILE A 29 21.77 -0.55 10.19
CA ILE A 29 21.79 0.02 8.84
C ILE A 29 22.94 1.02 8.70
N GLN A 30 23.11 1.92 9.67
CA GLN A 30 24.18 2.91 9.67
C GLN A 30 25.57 2.29 9.66
N ASP A 31 25.81 1.27 10.47
CA ASP A 31 27.08 0.59 10.54
C ASP A 31 27.44 -0.04 9.20
N LYS A 32 26.51 -0.73 8.56
CA LYS A 32 26.73 -1.30 7.22
C LYS A 32 27.00 -0.26 6.14
N VAL A 33 26.21 0.81 6.13
CA VAL A 33 26.37 1.89 5.15
C VAL A 33 27.72 2.62 5.37
N LYS A 34 28.13 2.86 6.63
CA LYS A 34 29.43 3.50 6.93
C LYS A 34 30.61 2.66 6.48
N ILE A 35 30.58 1.36 6.71
CA ILE A 35 31.61 0.42 6.26
C ILE A 35 31.62 0.33 4.73
N GLY A 36 30.48 0.53 4.07
CA GLY A 36 30.35 0.45 2.60
C GLY A 36 30.40 -0.98 2.08
N ILE A 37 30.14 -1.99 2.93
CA ILE A 37 30.18 -3.41 2.56
C ILE A 37 28.87 -4.08 2.97
N GLY A 38 28.30 -4.81 2.00
CA GLY A 38 27.14 -5.66 2.22
C GLY A 38 25.80 -4.96 1.93
N ASN A 39 24.86 -5.78 1.56
CA ASN A 39 23.52 -5.39 1.26
C ASN A 39 22.57 -5.82 2.39
N ILE A 40 21.39 -5.25 2.46
CA ILE A 40 20.40 -5.51 3.50
C ILE A 40 19.08 -5.88 2.86
N LEU A 41 18.39 -6.87 3.41
CA LEU A 41 16.98 -7.14 3.16
C LEU A 41 16.19 -6.92 4.45
N LEU A 42 15.33 -5.91 4.45
CA LEU A 42 14.37 -5.67 5.52
C LEU A 42 13.07 -6.42 5.23
N LEU A 43 12.72 -7.34 6.12
CA LEU A 43 11.47 -8.11 6.05
C LEU A 43 10.55 -7.70 7.19
N GLY A 44 9.27 -7.65 6.91
CA GLY A 44 8.24 -7.37 7.93
C GLY A 44 6.96 -6.86 7.30
N ASP A 45 5.91 -6.82 8.08
CA ASP A 45 4.59 -6.39 7.61
C ASP A 45 4.55 -4.90 7.22
N THR A 46 3.48 -4.49 6.57
CA THR A 46 3.20 -3.09 6.30
C THR A 46 3.13 -2.29 7.62
N GLY A 47 3.48 -1.01 7.57
CA GLY A 47 3.40 -0.12 8.73
C GLY A 47 4.38 -0.40 9.87
N THR A 48 5.39 -1.27 9.67
CA THR A 48 6.41 -1.53 10.71
C THR A 48 7.54 -0.50 10.74
N GLY A 49 7.49 0.52 9.89
CA GLY A 49 8.47 1.61 9.87
C GLY A 49 9.77 1.31 9.11
N LYS A 50 9.82 0.29 8.24
CA LYS A 50 11.02 -0.09 7.46
C LYS A 50 11.59 1.09 6.67
N THR A 51 10.79 1.64 5.78
CA THR A 51 11.19 2.71 4.87
C THR A 51 11.65 3.96 5.62
N VAL A 52 10.89 4.38 6.63
CA VAL A 52 11.23 5.56 7.45
C VAL A 52 12.53 5.36 8.23
N THR A 53 12.80 4.12 8.67
CA THR A 53 14.05 3.79 9.38
C THR A 53 15.26 3.90 8.46
N VAL A 54 15.15 3.41 7.20
CA VAL A 54 16.23 3.55 6.21
C VAL A 54 16.46 5.02 5.88
N ARG A 55 15.41 5.79 5.59
CA ARG A 55 15.53 7.23 5.31
C ARG A 55 16.25 7.95 6.44
N LYS A 56 15.84 7.69 7.68
CA LYS A 56 16.45 8.33 8.86
C LYS A 56 17.89 7.88 9.08
N ALA A 57 18.18 6.58 8.93
CA ALA A 57 19.51 6.05 9.08
C ALA A 57 20.50 6.69 8.09
N VAL A 58 20.10 6.79 6.81
CA VAL A 58 20.97 7.32 5.76
C VAL A 58 21.10 8.85 5.86
N GLN A 59 20.02 9.56 6.22
CA GLN A 59 20.04 11.01 6.41
C GLN A 59 21.07 11.48 7.45
N GLU A 60 21.29 10.67 8.49
CA GLU A 60 22.24 10.97 9.58
C GLU A 60 23.71 10.64 9.21
N ILE A 61 23.97 10.06 8.04
CA ILE A 61 25.34 9.75 7.59
C ILE A 61 25.83 10.84 6.64
N ARG A 62 26.92 11.50 7.01
CA ARG A 62 27.52 12.54 6.18
C ARG A 62 27.96 12.00 4.81
N ASP A 63 27.90 12.83 3.79
CA ASP A 63 28.35 12.54 2.43
C ASP A 63 27.73 11.26 1.82
N THR A 64 26.48 11.00 2.19
CA THR A 64 25.72 9.88 1.66
C THR A 64 24.47 10.37 0.93
N LYS A 65 24.17 9.77 -0.22
CA LYS A 65 22.97 10.05 -1.03
C LYS A 65 22.11 8.80 -1.09
N LEU A 66 20.86 8.93 -0.66
CA LEU A 66 19.84 7.89 -0.81
C LEU A 66 19.18 8.03 -2.19
N ILE A 67 19.14 6.92 -2.93
CA ILE A 67 18.35 6.79 -4.15
C ILE A 67 17.24 5.80 -3.83
N GLU A 68 16.05 6.33 -3.65
CA GLU A 68 14.87 5.56 -3.28
C GLU A 68 14.03 5.26 -4.53
N ILE A 69 13.72 3.99 -4.73
CA ILE A 69 12.88 3.43 -5.79
C ILE A 69 11.70 2.72 -5.14
N ASN A 70 10.49 3.20 -5.41
CA ASN A 70 9.27 2.51 -5.02
C ASN A 70 8.86 1.55 -6.13
N CYS A 71 9.05 0.25 -5.91
CA CYS A 71 8.79 -0.79 -6.91
C CYS A 71 7.30 -1.01 -7.23
N SER A 72 6.37 -0.45 -6.45
CA SER A 72 4.94 -0.45 -6.79
C SER A 72 4.63 0.50 -7.95
N THR A 73 5.30 1.64 -8.00
CA THR A 73 5.07 2.68 -9.01
C THR A 73 6.14 2.68 -10.10
N GLU A 74 7.41 2.54 -9.71
CA GLU A 74 8.56 2.48 -10.61
C GLU A 74 8.96 1.01 -10.79
N ASN A 75 8.26 0.28 -11.65
CA ASN A 75 8.36 -1.17 -11.78
C ASN A 75 8.83 -1.66 -13.17
N THR A 76 9.48 -0.80 -13.91
CA THR A 76 10.11 -1.16 -15.19
C THR A 76 11.60 -0.79 -15.18
N PHE A 77 12.41 -1.53 -15.96
CA PHE A 77 13.82 -1.22 -16.12
C PHE A 77 14.04 0.24 -16.55
N ALA A 78 13.20 0.75 -17.47
CA ALA A 78 13.29 2.11 -17.97
C ALA A 78 12.96 3.16 -16.89
N SER A 79 11.85 3.00 -16.16
CA SER A 79 11.45 3.94 -15.12
C SER A 79 12.48 4.02 -13.98
N ILE A 80 13.02 2.87 -13.57
CA ILE A 80 14.06 2.82 -12.53
C ILE A 80 15.36 3.45 -13.03
N THR A 81 15.77 3.15 -14.26
CA THR A 81 16.96 3.77 -14.89
C THR A 81 16.81 5.30 -14.93
N LYS A 82 15.66 5.80 -15.38
CA LYS A 82 15.34 7.22 -15.38
C LYS A 82 15.46 7.83 -13.99
N ARG A 83 14.85 7.21 -12.99
CA ARG A 83 14.90 7.65 -11.59
C ARG A 83 16.33 7.76 -11.08
N ILE A 84 17.14 6.73 -11.31
CA ILE A 84 18.53 6.68 -10.86
C ILE A 84 19.36 7.77 -11.55
N ILE A 85 19.29 7.87 -12.88
CA ILE A 85 20.07 8.86 -13.66
C ILE A 85 19.68 10.27 -13.27
N TYR A 86 18.37 10.56 -13.19
CA TYR A 86 17.88 11.86 -12.74
C TYR A 86 18.39 12.21 -11.34
N THR A 87 18.23 11.28 -10.38
CA THR A 87 18.66 11.53 -9.01
C THR A 87 20.17 11.76 -8.90
N ILE A 88 20.96 11.12 -9.75
CA ILE A 88 22.44 11.25 -9.71
C ILE A 88 22.92 12.54 -10.38
N ARG A 89 22.39 12.84 -11.57
CA ARG A 89 22.87 13.95 -12.42
C ARG A 89 22.15 15.26 -12.14
N ASP A 90 20.96 15.19 -11.52
CA ASP A 90 20.08 16.33 -11.28
C ASP A 90 19.67 17.05 -12.59
N VAL A 91 19.55 16.28 -13.67
CA VAL A 91 19.09 16.76 -14.99
C VAL A 91 18.07 15.77 -15.56
N PRO A 92 17.07 16.25 -16.34
CA PRO A 92 16.10 15.39 -16.98
C PRO A 92 16.79 14.31 -17.83
N TYR A 93 16.26 13.09 -17.78
CA TYR A 93 16.69 11.97 -18.60
C TYR A 93 15.51 11.41 -19.37
N PHE A 94 15.68 11.26 -20.68
CA PHE A 94 14.65 10.77 -21.58
C PHE A 94 14.96 9.33 -21.97
N GLU A 95 14.08 8.43 -21.59
CA GLU A 95 14.17 7.00 -21.83
C GLU A 95 13.46 6.56 -23.13
N SER A 96 12.56 7.40 -23.66
CA SER A 96 11.77 7.09 -24.86
C SER A 96 12.65 6.73 -26.07
N GLY A 97 12.26 5.66 -26.78
CA GLY A 97 12.95 5.19 -27.98
C GLY A 97 14.26 4.44 -27.73
N LYS A 98 14.69 4.29 -26.46
CA LYS A 98 15.91 3.55 -26.12
C LYS A 98 15.63 2.08 -25.89
N SER A 99 16.46 1.22 -26.47
CA SER A 99 16.48 -0.20 -26.15
C SER A 99 16.96 -0.42 -24.70
N ARG A 100 16.65 -1.60 -24.16
CA ARG A 100 17.11 -1.99 -22.82
C ARG A 100 18.65 -1.95 -22.70
N GLY A 101 19.35 -2.40 -23.72
CA GLY A 101 20.84 -2.33 -23.79
C GLY A 101 21.35 -0.90 -23.67
N GLN A 102 20.77 0.04 -24.42
CA GLN A 102 21.13 1.46 -24.35
C GLN A 102 20.85 2.06 -22.96
N LEU A 103 19.71 1.71 -22.35
CA LEU A 103 19.39 2.12 -20.99
C LEU A 103 20.41 1.59 -19.96
N ALA A 104 20.82 0.32 -20.11
CA ALA A 104 21.85 -0.27 -19.25
C ALA A 104 23.21 0.41 -19.42
N GLU A 105 23.63 0.69 -20.65
CA GLU A 105 24.88 1.42 -20.91
C GLU A 105 24.88 2.84 -20.32
N ASP A 106 23.78 3.58 -20.48
CA ASP A 106 23.65 4.91 -19.92
C ASP A 106 23.69 4.86 -18.39
N LEU A 107 23.03 3.89 -17.79
CA LEU A 107 23.07 3.66 -16.34
C LEU A 107 24.50 3.36 -15.88
N ILE A 108 25.21 2.44 -16.55
CA ILE A 108 26.60 2.07 -16.21
C ILE A 108 27.51 3.28 -16.31
N LYS A 109 27.40 4.10 -17.38
CA LYS A 109 28.18 5.34 -17.52
C LYS A 109 27.98 6.27 -16.34
N VAL A 110 26.74 6.42 -15.89
CA VAL A 110 26.42 7.27 -14.73
C VAL A 110 26.92 6.66 -13.42
N LEU A 111 26.81 5.35 -13.26
CA LEU A 111 27.27 4.64 -12.07
C LEU A 111 28.81 4.69 -11.91
N LYS A 112 29.56 4.66 -13.00
CA LYS A 112 31.04 4.73 -13.02
C LYS A 112 31.62 6.14 -12.82
N THR A 113 30.78 7.17 -12.88
CA THR A 113 31.26 8.55 -12.68
C THR A 113 31.79 8.72 -11.25
N LYS A 114 33.03 9.24 -11.08
CA LYS A 114 33.61 9.55 -9.76
C LYS A 114 32.71 10.52 -9.01
N ARG A 115 32.39 10.23 -7.75
CA ARG A 115 31.50 11.03 -6.92
C ARG A 115 32.12 11.32 -5.57
N GLN A 116 31.73 12.45 -5.02
CA GLN A 116 32.10 12.83 -3.66
C GLN A 116 31.25 12.12 -2.59
N LYS A 117 30.02 11.69 -2.93
CA LYS A 117 29.08 11.09 -1.98
C LYS A 117 28.94 9.58 -2.18
N LYS A 118 28.87 8.85 -1.09
CA LYS A 118 28.43 7.45 -1.09
C LYS A 118 26.98 7.36 -1.57
N ILE A 119 26.65 6.28 -2.28
CA ILE A 119 25.27 6.03 -2.72
C ILE A 119 24.72 4.83 -1.97
N VAL A 120 23.48 4.97 -1.51
CA VAL A 120 22.65 3.87 -1.01
C VAL A 120 21.44 3.76 -1.92
N PHE A 121 21.23 2.60 -2.49
CA PHE A 121 20.02 2.28 -3.25
C PHE A 121 19.02 1.63 -2.32
N LEU A 122 17.83 2.20 -2.23
CA LEU A 122 16.69 1.61 -1.53
C LEU A 122 15.64 1.18 -2.55
N PHE A 123 15.39 -0.12 -2.62
CA PHE A 123 14.27 -0.69 -3.37
C PHE A 123 13.14 -1.04 -2.41
N ASP A 124 12.14 -0.20 -2.34
CA ASP A 124 10.97 -0.43 -1.50
C ASP A 124 9.94 -1.28 -2.26
N GLU A 125 9.30 -2.24 -1.58
CA GLU A 125 8.37 -3.21 -2.14
C GLU A 125 8.98 -4.01 -3.32
N ILE A 126 10.20 -4.52 -3.16
CA ILE A 126 10.94 -5.24 -4.21
C ILE A 126 10.17 -6.45 -4.74
N ASP A 127 9.31 -7.08 -3.94
CA ASP A 127 8.43 -8.16 -4.36
C ASP A 127 7.52 -7.76 -5.53
N LYS A 128 7.09 -6.51 -5.63
CA LYS A 128 6.28 -6.01 -6.74
C LYS A 128 7.04 -5.98 -8.07
N LEU A 129 8.33 -5.65 -8.01
CA LEU A 129 9.19 -5.69 -9.20
C LEU A 129 9.41 -7.12 -9.69
N ILE A 130 9.63 -8.06 -8.77
CA ILE A 130 9.91 -9.45 -9.07
C ILE A 130 8.66 -10.17 -9.60
N GLU A 131 7.50 -9.92 -9.00
CA GLU A 131 6.23 -10.55 -9.37
C GLU A 131 5.71 -10.10 -10.74
N LYS A 132 5.99 -8.87 -11.13
CA LYS A 132 5.49 -8.30 -12.38
C LYS A 132 6.14 -8.95 -13.61
N ASP A 133 7.46 -9.03 -13.63
CA ASP A 133 8.25 -9.61 -14.70
C ASP A 133 9.67 -9.88 -14.22
N ARG A 134 10.10 -11.13 -14.30
CA ARG A 134 11.47 -11.52 -13.93
C ARG A 134 12.54 -10.70 -14.64
N ALA A 135 12.28 -10.27 -15.86
CA ALA A 135 13.22 -9.45 -16.60
C ALA A 135 13.47 -8.09 -15.95
N GLN A 136 12.54 -7.52 -15.18
CA GLN A 136 12.74 -6.21 -14.55
C GLN A 136 13.78 -6.25 -13.43
N GLN A 137 13.97 -7.38 -12.77
CA GLN A 137 14.99 -7.53 -11.71
C GLN A 137 16.42 -7.36 -12.23
N GLU A 138 16.66 -7.53 -13.54
CA GLU A 138 17.98 -7.32 -14.15
C GLU A 138 18.54 -5.90 -13.93
N ILE A 139 17.73 -4.94 -13.52
CA ILE A 139 18.18 -3.59 -13.13
C ILE A 139 19.18 -3.64 -11.97
N LEU A 140 19.13 -4.66 -11.11
CA LEU A 140 20.06 -4.83 -10.01
C LEU A 140 21.46 -5.20 -10.49
N THR A 141 21.60 -5.88 -11.63
CA THR A 141 22.89 -6.33 -12.18
C THR A 141 23.85 -5.17 -12.43
N PRO A 142 23.54 -4.12 -13.23
CA PRO A 142 24.46 -3.02 -13.44
C PRO A 142 24.77 -2.26 -12.16
N ILE A 143 23.87 -2.21 -11.19
CA ILE A 143 24.12 -1.57 -9.89
C ILE A 143 25.15 -2.37 -9.11
N LEU A 144 24.96 -3.69 -8.96
CA LEU A 144 25.83 -4.58 -8.19
C LEU A 144 27.22 -4.76 -8.82
N GLU A 145 27.32 -4.66 -10.15
CA GLU A 145 28.58 -4.86 -10.86
C GLU A 145 29.44 -3.58 -11.00
N ASN A 146 28.80 -2.43 -11.00
CA ASN A 146 29.48 -1.17 -11.36
C ASN A 146 29.59 -0.16 -10.21
N THR A 147 29.17 -0.55 -9.00
CA THR A 147 29.27 0.33 -7.83
C THR A 147 29.69 -0.45 -6.58
N SER A 148 30.32 0.25 -5.64
CA SER A 148 30.50 -0.20 -4.26
C SER A 148 29.36 0.30 -3.36
N ALA A 149 28.21 0.68 -3.94
CA ALA A 149 27.08 1.18 -3.19
C ALA A 149 26.38 0.08 -2.42
N ASN A 150 25.84 0.43 -1.26
CA ASN A 150 24.96 -0.48 -0.53
C ASN A 150 23.57 -0.54 -1.19
N VAL A 151 23.05 -1.75 -1.31
CA VAL A 151 21.67 -2.00 -1.75
C VAL A 151 20.85 -2.46 -0.56
N ILE A 152 19.78 -1.73 -0.28
CA ILE A 152 18.79 -2.05 0.74
C ILE A 152 17.50 -2.42 0.04
N LEU A 153 17.01 -3.62 0.29
CA LEU A 153 15.74 -4.12 -0.22
C LEU A 153 14.73 -4.15 0.92
N ILE A 154 13.50 -3.76 0.63
CA ILE A 154 12.36 -3.90 1.55
C ILE A 154 11.32 -4.79 0.91
N SER A 155 10.83 -5.78 1.67
CA SER A 155 9.71 -6.62 1.27
C SER A 155 8.80 -6.95 2.45
N ASN A 156 7.53 -7.16 2.14
CA ASN A 156 6.55 -7.70 3.07
C ASN A 156 6.47 -9.24 3.00
N LYS A 157 7.15 -9.86 2.01
CA LYS A 157 7.12 -11.31 1.76
C LYS A 157 8.45 -11.94 2.13
N SER A 158 8.42 -12.89 3.06
CA SER A 158 9.63 -13.64 3.49
C SER A 158 10.30 -14.41 2.35
N GLU A 159 9.53 -14.74 1.32
CA GLU A 159 9.99 -15.52 0.16
C GLU A 159 10.46 -14.66 -1.02
N ALA A 160 10.44 -13.34 -0.90
CA ALA A 160 10.78 -12.42 -1.99
C ALA A 160 12.11 -12.75 -2.68
N LEU A 161 13.14 -13.12 -1.91
CA LEU A 161 14.45 -13.51 -2.48
C LEU A 161 14.43 -14.82 -3.25
N LYS A 162 13.57 -15.77 -2.91
CA LYS A 162 13.49 -17.06 -3.62
C LYS A 162 13.05 -16.91 -5.08
N SER A 163 12.44 -15.80 -5.40
CA SER A 163 11.97 -15.47 -6.75
C SER A 163 12.99 -14.66 -7.55
N LEU A 164 14.11 -14.25 -6.94
CA LEU A 164 15.21 -13.59 -7.64
C LEU A 164 15.97 -14.59 -8.53
N ASP A 165 16.57 -14.07 -9.61
CA ASP A 165 17.56 -14.83 -10.39
C ASP A 165 18.75 -15.21 -9.49
N SER A 166 19.20 -16.46 -9.59
CA SER A 166 20.28 -16.99 -8.73
C SER A 166 21.58 -16.20 -8.83
N ARG A 167 21.88 -15.60 -9.99
CA ARG A 167 23.06 -14.74 -10.19
C ARG A 167 22.94 -13.43 -9.44
N ILE A 168 21.74 -12.84 -9.42
CA ILE A 168 21.47 -11.61 -8.67
C ILE A 168 21.48 -11.90 -7.19
N GLU A 169 20.84 -13.00 -6.73
CA GLU A 169 20.82 -13.40 -5.33
C GLU A 169 22.23 -13.65 -4.79
N SER A 170 23.07 -14.38 -5.54
CA SER A 170 24.46 -14.67 -5.16
C SER A 170 25.32 -13.42 -5.01
N ARG A 171 25.15 -12.41 -5.88
CA ARG A 171 25.89 -11.13 -5.79
C ARG A 171 25.35 -10.21 -4.71
N LEU A 172 24.05 -10.20 -4.53
CA LEU A 172 23.37 -9.38 -3.54
C LEU A 172 23.74 -9.84 -2.12
N HIS A 173 23.66 -11.13 -1.86
CA HIS A 173 23.94 -11.81 -0.58
C HIS A 173 23.56 -10.95 0.64
N PRO A 174 22.30 -10.53 0.78
CA PRO A 174 21.90 -9.53 1.74
C PRO A 174 21.80 -10.11 3.15
N GLU A 175 22.18 -9.32 4.14
CA GLU A 175 21.81 -9.63 5.52
C GLU A 175 20.31 -9.43 5.70
N LYS A 176 19.63 -10.48 6.19
CA LYS A 176 18.17 -10.43 6.45
C LYS A 176 17.94 -9.86 7.85
N LEU A 177 17.22 -8.76 7.92
CA LEU A 177 16.78 -8.13 9.16
C LEU A 177 15.25 -8.16 9.22
N ILE A 178 14.71 -8.78 10.26
CA ILE A 178 13.26 -8.86 10.49
C ILE A 178 12.85 -7.62 11.29
N VAL A 179 11.80 -6.94 10.82
CA VAL A 179 11.24 -5.75 11.48
C VAL A 179 9.87 -6.12 12.01
N GLU A 180 9.79 -6.29 13.31
CA GLU A 180 8.56 -6.66 14.00
C GLU A 180 7.54 -5.51 14.01
N ARG A 181 6.26 -5.86 14.14
CA ARG A 181 5.18 -4.90 14.34
C ARG A 181 5.38 -4.16 15.66
N TYR A 182 4.90 -2.93 15.70
CA TYR A 182 4.79 -2.21 16.97
C TYR A 182 3.68 -2.85 17.83
N ASN A 183 3.94 -2.98 19.12
CA ASN A 183 2.89 -3.37 20.06
C ASN A 183 2.03 -2.15 20.46
N ALA A 184 0.90 -2.38 21.14
CA ALA A 184 -0.03 -1.31 21.48
C ALA A 184 0.62 -0.20 22.34
N LYS A 185 1.55 -0.53 23.24
CA LYS A 185 2.26 0.46 24.07
C LYS A 185 3.20 1.31 23.21
N GLU A 186 3.94 0.69 22.29
CA GLU A 186 4.83 1.41 21.38
C GLU A 186 4.06 2.34 20.44
N ILE A 187 2.89 1.90 19.93
CA ILE A 187 1.98 2.76 19.16
C ILE A 187 1.53 3.95 20.00
N ALA A 188 1.09 3.71 21.25
CA ALA A 188 0.66 4.80 22.15
C ALA A 188 1.78 5.81 22.42
N ASP A 189 3.02 5.36 22.60
CA ASP A 189 4.17 6.24 22.82
C ASP A 189 4.50 7.07 21.57
N ILE A 190 4.39 6.48 20.38
CA ILE A 190 4.53 7.20 19.10
C ILE A 190 3.45 8.26 18.96
N LEU A 191 2.18 7.91 19.23
CA LEU A 191 1.07 8.87 19.20
C LEU A 191 1.26 9.99 20.22
N LEU A 192 1.78 9.69 21.41
CA LEU A 192 2.07 10.68 22.45
C LEU A 192 3.13 11.69 21.99
N GLU A 193 4.19 11.23 21.30
CA GLU A 193 5.19 12.12 20.73
C GLU A 193 4.59 13.04 19.67
N ARG A 194 3.75 12.47 18.80
CA ARG A 194 3.01 13.22 17.78
C ARG A 194 2.06 14.23 18.40
N ALA A 195 1.27 13.84 19.41
CA ALA A 195 0.35 14.70 20.11
C ALA A 195 1.04 15.90 20.78
N LYS A 196 2.16 15.66 21.46
CA LYS A 196 2.94 16.74 22.10
C LYS A 196 3.46 17.80 21.13
N LYS A 197 3.77 17.41 19.89
CA LYS A 197 4.29 18.32 18.86
C LYS A 197 3.18 18.93 18.01
N GLY A 198 2.16 18.16 17.69
CA GLY A 198 1.11 18.51 16.74
C GLY A 198 -0.16 19.08 17.34
N LEU A 199 -0.39 18.91 18.63
CA LEU A 199 -1.59 19.38 19.32
C LEU A 199 -1.27 20.43 20.39
N GLU A 200 -2.27 21.25 20.73
CA GLU A 200 -2.20 22.22 21.82
C GLU A 200 -2.21 21.50 23.18
N LYS A 201 -1.52 22.10 24.15
CA LYS A 201 -1.41 21.54 25.51
C LYS A 201 -2.79 21.47 26.19
N GLY A 202 -3.13 20.28 26.67
CA GLY A 202 -4.40 20.05 27.39
C GLY A 202 -5.57 19.69 26.45
N SER A 203 -5.37 19.54 25.14
CA SER A 203 -6.37 19.11 24.19
C SER A 203 -6.59 17.59 24.14
N PHE A 204 -5.71 16.82 24.74
CA PHE A 204 -5.77 15.36 24.79
C PHE A 204 -5.31 14.84 26.17
N ASP A 205 -5.68 13.62 26.48
CA ASP A 205 -5.12 12.83 27.57
C ASP A 205 -4.47 11.53 27.07
N ARG A 206 -3.80 10.82 27.96
CA ARG A 206 -3.13 9.57 27.58
C ARG A 206 -4.10 8.42 27.31
N GLU A 207 -5.27 8.48 27.90
CA GLU A 207 -6.28 7.43 27.78
C GLU A 207 -6.80 7.34 26.35
N ILE A 208 -7.10 8.46 25.70
CA ILE A 208 -7.56 8.47 24.31
C ILE A 208 -6.49 7.90 23.35
N LEU A 209 -5.22 8.24 23.55
CA LEU A 209 -4.12 7.71 22.76
C LEU A 209 -3.96 6.19 22.97
N ALA A 210 -4.13 5.71 24.20
CA ALA A 210 -4.12 4.28 24.51
C ALA A 210 -5.28 3.53 23.86
N ASN A 211 -6.47 4.15 23.76
CA ASN A 211 -7.63 3.54 23.09
C ASN A 211 -7.43 3.49 21.58
N ILE A 212 -6.93 4.55 20.95
CA ILE A 212 -6.56 4.55 19.52
C ILE A 212 -5.53 3.45 19.24
N SER A 213 -4.47 3.36 20.04
CA SER A 213 -3.41 2.39 19.85
C SER A 213 -3.89 0.94 20.01
N ARG A 214 -4.76 0.67 21.00
CA ARG A 214 -5.32 -0.66 21.23
C ARG A 214 -6.22 -1.09 20.08
N TYR A 215 -7.08 -0.20 19.60
CA TYR A 215 -7.95 -0.46 18.46
C TYR A 215 -7.11 -0.82 17.22
N CYS A 216 -6.13 0.01 16.85
CA CYS A 216 -5.31 -0.25 15.67
C CYS A 216 -4.45 -1.50 15.80
N TYR A 217 -3.92 -1.79 17.00
CA TYR A 217 -3.17 -3.03 17.24
C TYR A 217 -4.03 -4.29 17.06
N GLN A 218 -5.30 -4.24 17.48
CA GLN A 218 -6.23 -5.36 17.36
C GLN A 218 -6.75 -5.55 15.93
N THR A 219 -6.85 -4.50 15.13
CA THR A 219 -7.37 -4.55 13.75
C THR A 219 -6.27 -4.84 12.74
N SER A 220 -5.42 -3.87 12.43
CA SER A 220 -4.40 -3.98 11.39
C SER A 220 -2.97 -4.16 11.92
N GLY A 221 -2.67 -3.61 13.08
CA GLY A 221 -1.32 -3.49 13.62
C GLY A 221 -0.40 -2.55 12.83
N ASP A 222 -0.95 -1.76 11.89
CA ASP A 222 -0.21 -0.79 11.07
C ASP A 222 -0.18 0.57 11.76
N ILE A 223 1.02 1.14 11.99
CA ILE A 223 1.17 2.46 12.61
C ILE A 223 0.54 3.58 11.76
N ARG A 224 0.42 3.39 10.44
CA ARG A 224 -0.18 4.38 9.54
C ARG A 224 -1.67 4.52 9.80
N ASP A 225 -2.35 3.42 10.10
CA ASP A 225 -3.78 3.42 10.45
C ASP A 225 -3.99 4.12 11.79
N ALA A 226 -3.08 3.90 12.76
CA ALA A 226 -3.13 4.61 14.03
C ALA A 226 -2.92 6.12 13.86
N LEU A 227 -2.00 6.55 12.99
CA LEU A 227 -1.78 7.96 12.69
C LEU A 227 -2.96 8.57 11.91
N SER A 228 -3.56 7.83 10.97
CA SER A 228 -4.74 8.28 10.24
C SER A 228 -5.93 8.46 11.17
N LEU A 229 -6.22 7.49 12.02
CA LEU A 229 -7.29 7.58 13.01
C LEU A 229 -7.03 8.72 14.01
N PHE A 230 -5.79 8.88 14.49
CA PHE A 230 -5.42 9.97 15.38
C PHE A 230 -5.60 11.35 14.71
N SER A 231 -5.22 11.47 13.42
CA SER A 231 -5.44 12.69 12.64
C SER A 231 -6.93 13.01 12.51
N GLU A 232 -7.78 12.02 12.20
CA GLU A 232 -9.22 12.19 12.06
C GLU A 232 -9.87 12.62 13.38
N VAL A 233 -9.55 11.95 14.49
CA VAL A 233 -10.02 12.35 15.82
C VAL A 233 -9.61 13.79 16.14
N SER A 234 -8.39 14.18 15.77
CA SER A 234 -7.88 15.54 16.02
C SER A 234 -8.62 16.59 15.18
N GLN A 235 -8.96 16.28 13.94
CA GLN A 235 -9.75 17.16 13.06
C GLN A 235 -11.19 17.32 13.55
N LEU A 236 -11.84 16.23 13.99
CA LEU A 236 -13.17 16.29 14.59
C LEU A 236 -13.16 17.14 15.87
N ALA A 237 -12.12 16.98 16.70
CA ALA A 237 -11.94 17.77 17.91
C ALA A 237 -11.76 19.27 17.61
N GLU A 238 -10.97 19.63 16.57
CA GLU A 238 -10.81 21.01 16.09
C GLU A 238 -12.13 21.59 15.61
N ASN A 239 -12.87 20.86 14.76
CA ASN A 239 -14.15 21.29 14.20
C ASN A 239 -15.21 21.53 15.29
N LYS A 240 -15.26 20.64 16.29
CA LYS A 240 -16.20 20.75 17.42
C LYS A 240 -15.69 21.59 18.57
N GLN A 241 -14.46 22.13 18.48
CA GLN A 241 -13.81 22.96 19.50
C GLN A 241 -13.77 22.33 20.91
N GLN A 242 -13.58 21.00 20.97
CA GLN A 242 -13.54 20.22 22.21
C GLN A 242 -12.28 19.35 22.27
N LYS A 243 -11.93 18.84 23.45
CA LYS A 243 -10.81 17.90 23.62
C LYS A 243 -11.08 16.58 22.93
N LEU A 244 -10.00 15.87 22.56
CA LEU A 244 -10.10 14.51 22.08
C LEU A 244 -10.84 13.63 23.11
N SER A 245 -11.84 12.87 22.65
CA SER A 245 -12.71 12.05 23.52
C SER A 245 -13.00 10.69 22.87
N LEU A 246 -13.52 9.76 23.67
CA LEU A 246 -13.97 8.43 23.16
C LEU A 246 -15.14 8.54 22.20
N GLU A 247 -15.98 9.55 22.34
CA GLU A 247 -17.09 9.82 21.43
C GLU A 247 -16.57 10.21 20.04
N LEU A 248 -15.59 11.14 20.00
CA LEU A 248 -14.93 11.52 18.76
C LEU A 248 -14.13 10.36 18.13
N LEU A 249 -13.59 9.46 18.94
CA LEU A 249 -12.92 8.25 18.43
C LEU A 249 -13.90 7.35 17.71
N LYS A 250 -15.08 7.11 18.26
CA LYS A 250 -16.13 6.31 17.60
C LYS A 250 -16.58 6.94 16.29
N GLU A 251 -16.85 8.24 16.29
CA GLU A 251 -17.22 8.99 15.10
C GLU A 251 -16.13 8.94 14.03
N ALA A 252 -14.86 9.08 14.41
CA ALA A 252 -13.72 8.96 13.50
C ALA A 252 -13.59 7.55 12.90
N GLN A 253 -13.87 6.51 13.69
CA GLN A 253 -13.89 5.12 13.20
C GLN A 253 -15.00 4.93 12.15
N GLU A 254 -16.21 5.42 12.42
CA GLU A 254 -17.34 5.35 11.49
C GLU A 254 -17.04 6.11 10.19
N ASN A 255 -16.45 7.31 10.27
CA ASN A 255 -16.05 8.10 9.10
C ASN A 255 -15.00 7.36 8.23
N LEU A 256 -13.98 6.78 8.87
CA LEU A 256 -12.93 6.05 8.12
C LEU A 256 -13.49 4.80 7.44
N GLU A 257 -14.34 4.03 8.15
CA GLU A 257 -15.04 2.88 7.57
C GLU A 257 -15.94 3.30 6.39
N GLU A 258 -16.55 4.49 6.48
CA GLU A 258 -17.36 5.03 5.39
C GLU A 258 -16.52 5.38 4.17
N ILE A 259 -15.43 6.10 4.36
CA ILE A 259 -14.49 6.48 3.28
C ILE A 259 -13.90 5.23 2.62
N GLU A 260 -13.50 4.23 3.39
CA GLU A 260 -12.98 2.97 2.85
C GLU A 260 -14.04 2.21 2.06
N PHE A 261 -15.25 2.18 2.57
CA PHE A 261 -16.37 1.56 1.90
C PHE A 261 -16.70 2.25 0.56
N GLU A 262 -16.78 3.58 0.53
CA GLU A 262 -17.02 4.35 -0.68
C GLU A 262 -15.92 4.14 -1.73
N LYS A 263 -14.65 4.14 -1.32
CA LYS A 263 -13.52 3.83 -2.20
C LYS A 263 -13.60 2.41 -2.77
N MET A 264 -13.94 1.45 -1.94
CA MET A 264 -14.18 0.07 -2.37
C MET A 264 -15.30 0.05 -3.42
N PHE A 265 -16.47 0.58 -3.08
CA PHE A 265 -17.66 0.51 -3.92
C PHE A 265 -17.47 1.20 -5.26
N SER A 266 -16.89 2.40 -5.28
CA SER A 266 -16.60 3.17 -6.50
C SER A 266 -15.54 2.54 -7.41
N SER A 267 -14.67 1.70 -6.86
CA SER A 267 -13.63 0.99 -7.63
C SER A 267 -14.13 -0.28 -8.31
N LEU A 268 -15.35 -0.74 -8.00
CA LEU A 268 -15.90 -1.98 -8.52
C LEU A 268 -16.39 -1.83 -9.97
N THR A 269 -16.03 -2.78 -10.81
CA THR A 269 -16.73 -2.94 -12.10
C THR A 269 -18.13 -3.52 -11.86
N LEU A 270 -19.06 -3.33 -12.81
CA LEU A 270 -20.41 -3.90 -12.72
C LEU A 270 -20.38 -5.39 -12.33
N HIS A 271 -19.59 -6.20 -13.02
CA HIS A 271 -19.51 -7.62 -12.72
C HIS A 271 -18.97 -7.92 -11.31
N GLN A 272 -18.04 -7.12 -10.81
CA GLN A 272 -17.53 -7.25 -9.44
C GLN A 272 -18.60 -6.85 -8.41
N ALA A 273 -19.33 -5.77 -8.66
CA ALA A 273 -20.44 -5.33 -7.80
C ALA A 273 -21.54 -6.39 -7.73
N LEU A 274 -21.93 -6.98 -8.87
CA LEU A 274 -22.91 -8.06 -8.93
C LEU A 274 -22.47 -9.32 -8.16
N VAL A 275 -21.19 -9.69 -8.24
CA VAL A 275 -20.65 -10.82 -7.46
C VAL A 275 -20.66 -10.50 -5.98
N LEU A 276 -20.23 -9.31 -5.53
CA LEU A 276 -20.27 -8.92 -4.13
C LEU A 276 -21.71 -8.76 -3.61
N GLY A 277 -22.65 -8.27 -4.44
CA GLY A 277 -24.09 -8.26 -4.13
C GLY A 277 -24.63 -9.66 -3.87
N GLY A 278 -24.22 -10.63 -4.67
CA GLY A 278 -24.53 -12.04 -4.45
C GLY A 278 -23.94 -12.58 -3.16
N VAL A 279 -22.65 -12.31 -2.90
CA VAL A 279 -22.01 -12.69 -1.63
C VAL A 279 -22.77 -12.09 -0.44
N ALA A 280 -23.10 -10.81 -0.47
CA ALA A 280 -23.83 -10.13 0.60
C ALA A 280 -25.24 -10.73 0.79
N SER A 281 -26.00 -10.91 -0.30
CA SER A 281 -27.37 -11.41 -0.26
C SER A 281 -27.45 -12.87 0.23
N LEU A 282 -26.57 -13.73 -0.23
CA LEU A 282 -26.56 -15.15 0.15
C LEU A 282 -26.02 -15.37 1.57
N SER A 283 -24.96 -14.64 1.93
CA SER A 283 -24.38 -14.74 3.27
C SER A 283 -25.32 -14.20 4.37
N SER A 284 -26.13 -13.18 4.07
CA SER A 284 -27.12 -12.67 5.03
C SER A 284 -28.24 -13.66 5.36
N LYS A 285 -28.52 -14.61 4.46
CA LYS A 285 -29.51 -15.66 4.63
C LYS A 285 -28.98 -16.91 5.35
N ASN A 286 -27.66 -17.00 5.49
CA ASN A 286 -26.97 -18.14 6.06
C ASN A 286 -26.48 -17.80 7.48
N SER A 287 -26.83 -18.66 8.47
CA SER A 287 -26.40 -18.47 9.87
C SER A 287 -24.90 -18.48 10.06
N GLU A 288 -24.13 -19.08 9.14
CA GLU A 288 -22.66 -19.11 9.14
C GLU A 288 -22.05 -18.03 8.26
N CYS A 289 -22.84 -17.09 7.72
CA CYS A 289 -22.44 -15.93 6.95
C CYS A 289 -21.54 -16.22 5.73
N TYR A 290 -21.85 -17.25 4.94
CA TYR A 290 -21.15 -17.54 3.69
C TYR A 290 -22.12 -17.72 2.50
N ALA A 291 -21.58 -17.65 1.28
CA ALA A 291 -22.27 -18.02 0.04
C ALA A 291 -21.61 -19.26 -0.59
N GLU A 292 -22.38 -20.22 -1.07
CA GLU A 292 -21.87 -21.34 -1.87
C GLU A 292 -21.55 -20.86 -3.29
N ILE A 293 -20.43 -21.32 -3.87
CA ILE A 293 -19.94 -20.80 -5.16
C ILE A 293 -20.92 -21.02 -6.30
N ASN A 294 -21.63 -22.16 -6.32
CA ASN A 294 -22.60 -22.48 -7.35
C ASN A 294 -23.87 -21.62 -7.22
N GLU A 295 -24.35 -21.41 -6.01
CA GLU A 295 -25.48 -20.51 -5.75
C GLU A 295 -25.12 -19.06 -6.09
N LEU A 296 -23.88 -18.67 -5.80
CA LEU A 296 -23.37 -17.35 -6.11
C LEU A 296 -23.26 -17.14 -7.62
N TYR A 297 -22.85 -18.15 -8.39
CA TYR A 297 -22.81 -18.05 -9.85
C TYR A 297 -24.22 -17.95 -10.44
N ASN A 298 -25.18 -18.74 -9.95
CA ASN A 298 -26.58 -18.65 -10.37
C ASN A 298 -27.17 -17.27 -10.06
N PHE A 299 -26.90 -16.73 -8.88
CA PHE A 299 -27.30 -15.37 -8.52
C PHE A 299 -26.72 -14.34 -9.50
N TYR A 300 -25.42 -14.44 -9.77
CA TYR A 300 -24.74 -13.55 -10.69
C TYR A 300 -25.32 -13.61 -12.12
N GLU A 301 -25.66 -14.80 -12.65
CA GLU A 301 -26.33 -14.96 -13.97
C GLU A 301 -27.71 -14.29 -14.02
N ILE A 302 -28.45 -14.37 -12.93
CA ILE A 302 -29.78 -13.72 -12.83
C ILE A 302 -29.63 -12.19 -12.81
N GLU A 303 -28.72 -11.70 -11.96
CA GLU A 303 -28.52 -10.26 -11.80
C GLU A 303 -27.94 -9.61 -13.05
N THR A 304 -27.01 -10.25 -13.77
CA THR A 304 -26.49 -9.71 -15.02
C THR A 304 -27.57 -9.51 -16.06
N LYS A 305 -28.55 -10.39 -16.15
CA LYS A 305 -29.70 -10.23 -17.06
C LYS A 305 -30.56 -9.03 -16.69
N LYS A 306 -30.79 -8.77 -15.39
CA LYS A 306 -31.54 -7.57 -14.94
C LYS A 306 -30.85 -6.27 -15.31
N HIS A 307 -29.51 -6.28 -15.38
CA HIS A 307 -28.71 -5.11 -15.78
C HIS A 307 -28.41 -5.05 -17.27
N ASN A 308 -29.15 -5.77 -18.13
CA ASN A 308 -28.91 -5.83 -19.57
C ASN A 308 -27.47 -6.16 -19.95
N SER A 309 -26.78 -6.93 -19.11
CA SER A 309 -25.38 -7.34 -19.29
C SER A 309 -25.31 -8.85 -19.56
N LYS A 310 -24.26 -9.28 -20.25
CA LYS A 310 -24.03 -10.71 -20.53
C LYS A 310 -23.19 -11.31 -19.41
N ALA A 311 -23.69 -12.36 -18.77
CA ALA A 311 -22.92 -13.11 -17.78
C ALA A 311 -21.65 -13.69 -18.40
N VAL A 312 -20.54 -13.61 -17.70
CA VAL A 312 -19.31 -14.29 -18.11
C VAL A 312 -19.37 -15.77 -17.70
N GLY A 313 -18.66 -16.63 -18.46
CA GLY A 313 -18.61 -18.06 -18.14
C GLY A 313 -17.97 -18.34 -16.78
N PHE A 314 -18.27 -19.49 -16.19
CA PHE A 314 -17.85 -19.86 -14.83
C PHE A 314 -16.34 -19.69 -14.57
N ARG A 315 -15.47 -20.02 -15.51
CA ARG A 315 -14.01 -19.83 -15.39
C ARG A 315 -13.63 -18.34 -15.24
N GLN A 316 -14.30 -17.47 -15.97
CA GLN A 316 -14.06 -16.02 -15.86
C GLN A 316 -14.65 -15.46 -14.55
N PHE A 317 -15.79 -15.99 -14.12
CA PHE A 317 -16.37 -15.68 -12.83
C PHE A 317 -15.42 -16.07 -11.67
N GLU A 318 -14.78 -17.25 -11.71
CA GLU A 318 -13.75 -17.61 -10.73
C GLU A 318 -12.57 -16.63 -10.75
N ASN A 319 -12.20 -16.09 -11.92
CA ASN A 319 -11.17 -15.05 -12.02
C ASN A 319 -11.61 -13.72 -11.39
N LEU A 320 -12.90 -13.36 -11.48
CA LEU A 320 -13.46 -12.23 -10.74
C LEU A 320 -13.35 -12.46 -9.24
N LEU A 321 -13.73 -13.63 -8.75
CA LEU A 321 -13.59 -13.99 -7.33
C LEU A 321 -12.12 -13.96 -6.88
N LYS A 322 -11.17 -14.43 -7.70
CA LYS A 322 -9.74 -14.34 -7.38
C LYS A 322 -9.29 -12.87 -7.24
N LYS A 323 -9.76 -11.97 -8.10
CA LYS A 323 -9.47 -10.54 -8.00
C LYS A 323 -10.08 -9.93 -6.74
N LEU A 324 -11.34 -10.24 -6.43
CA LEU A 324 -12.01 -9.76 -5.22
C LEU A 324 -11.33 -10.27 -3.94
N ARG A 325 -10.84 -11.51 -3.96
CA ARG A 325 -10.03 -12.08 -2.88
C ARG A 325 -8.67 -11.39 -2.75
N PHE A 326 -8.00 -11.13 -3.88
CA PHE A 326 -6.73 -10.42 -3.89
C PHE A 326 -6.86 -8.99 -3.31
N ASN A 327 -7.98 -8.33 -3.59
CA ASN A 327 -8.31 -7.02 -3.03
C ASN A 327 -8.78 -7.08 -1.56
N GLY A 328 -8.90 -8.28 -0.97
CA GLY A 328 -9.30 -8.42 0.42
C GLY A 328 -10.79 -8.29 0.69
N TYR A 329 -11.64 -8.33 -0.33
CA TYR A 329 -13.09 -8.16 -0.15
C TYR A 329 -13.81 -9.46 0.20
N VAL A 330 -13.24 -10.59 -0.17
CA VAL A 330 -13.82 -11.91 0.13
C VAL A 330 -12.74 -12.91 0.51
N ARG A 331 -13.13 -13.96 1.24
CA ARG A 331 -12.32 -15.11 1.59
C ARG A 331 -12.98 -16.38 1.11
N ASN A 332 -12.25 -17.27 0.45
CA ASN A 332 -12.74 -18.55 -0.01
C ASN A 332 -12.22 -19.67 0.90
N GLU A 333 -13.10 -20.60 1.25
CA GLU A 333 -12.75 -21.81 2.01
C GLU A 333 -13.40 -23.05 1.40
N MET A 334 -12.79 -24.22 1.66
CA MET A 334 -13.42 -25.51 1.37
C MET A 334 -14.03 -26.05 2.65
N ARG A 335 -15.36 -26.25 2.66
CA ARG A 335 -16.08 -26.80 3.81
C ARG A 335 -16.74 -28.13 3.47
N THR A 336 -16.85 -28.99 4.47
CA THR A 336 -17.66 -30.21 4.38
C THR A 336 -18.98 -29.95 5.11
N PRO A 337 -20.11 -29.85 4.39
CA PRO A 337 -21.40 -29.55 5.02
C PRO A 337 -21.84 -30.71 5.88
N LYS A 338 -22.54 -30.42 7.01
CA LYS A 338 -23.04 -31.43 7.95
C LYS A 338 -24.04 -32.39 7.32
N ASN A 339 -24.77 -31.98 6.29
CA ASN A 339 -25.91 -32.65 5.70
C ASN A 339 -25.72 -33.21 4.28
N ARG A 340 -24.49 -33.10 3.70
CA ARG A 340 -24.19 -33.59 2.35
C ARG A 340 -22.82 -34.24 2.31
N LYS A 341 -22.64 -35.28 1.48
CA LYS A 341 -21.31 -35.84 1.18
C LYS A 341 -20.61 -34.96 0.17
N GLY A 342 -19.36 -34.60 0.44
CA GLY A 342 -18.50 -33.82 -0.46
C GLY A 342 -17.99 -32.51 0.15
N ARG A 343 -17.01 -31.89 -0.52
CA ARG A 343 -16.47 -30.56 -0.13
C ARG A 343 -17.15 -29.49 -0.97
N LEU A 344 -17.59 -28.42 -0.33
CA LEU A 344 -18.14 -27.24 -0.97
C LEU A 344 -17.13 -26.09 -0.91
N SER A 345 -17.03 -25.37 -2.01
CA SER A 345 -16.32 -24.10 -2.02
C SER A 345 -17.28 -22.99 -1.59
N VAL A 346 -16.92 -22.28 -0.53
CA VAL A 346 -17.72 -21.21 0.07
C VAL A 346 -16.95 -19.91 0.10
N VAL A 347 -17.69 -18.80 0.02
CA VAL A 347 -17.15 -17.43 -0.04
C VAL A 347 -17.69 -16.65 1.13
N PHE A 348 -16.80 -16.09 1.95
CA PHE A 348 -17.13 -15.21 3.07
C PHE A 348 -16.93 -13.76 2.69
N PRO A 349 -17.85 -12.85 3.03
CA PRO A 349 -17.63 -11.42 2.91
C PRO A 349 -16.60 -10.96 3.95
N LEU A 350 -15.71 -10.05 3.55
CA LEU A 350 -14.78 -9.34 4.42
C LEU A 350 -15.08 -7.83 4.46
N PHE A 351 -16.31 -7.46 4.18
CA PHE A 351 -16.83 -6.10 4.16
C PHE A 351 -18.13 -6.01 4.96
N ASN A 352 -18.57 -4.79 5.27
CA ASN A 352 -19.85 -4.57 5.95
C ASN A 352 -21.02 -4.91 5.02
N VAL A 353 -21.58 -6.11 5.20
CA VAL A 353 -22.67 -6.67 4.37
C VAL A 353 -23.91 -5.79 4.40
N LYS A 354 -24.31 -5.29 5.58
CA LYS A 354 -25.49 -4.43 5.72
C LYS A 354 -25.34 -3.14 4.93
N LYS A 355 -24.26 -2.44 5.11
CA LYS A 355 -23.95 -1.20 4.41
C LYS A 355 -23.84 -1.43 2.90
N PHE A 356 -23.21 -2.54 2.48
CA PHE A 356 -23.10 -2.89 1.07
C PHE A 356 -24.49 -3.10 0.45
N MET A 357 -25.39 -3.83 1.12
CA MET A 357 -26.73 -4.06 0.62
C MET A 357 -27.55 -2.75 0.50
N GLU A 358 -27.48 -1.88 1.50
CA GLU A 358 -28.14 -0.57 1.45
C GLU A 358 -27.67 0.24 0.24
N THR A 359 -26.36 0.37 0.02
CA THR A 359 -25.79 1.11 -1.11
C THR A 359 -26.07 0.44 -2.45
N TYR A 360 -25.91 -0.90 -2.52
CA TYR A 360 -26.15 -1.70 -3.73
C TYR A 360 -27.58 -1.59 -4.23
N PHE A 361 -28.57 -1.67 -3.35
CA PHE A 361 -29.98 -1.56 -3.75
C PHE A 361 -30.36 -0.13 -4.11
N THR A 362 -29.82 0.88 -3.43
CA THR A 362 -30.04 2.30 -3.78
C THR A 362 -29.45 2.62 -5.16
N SER A 363 -28.24 2.19 -5.43
CA SER A 363 -27.58 2.41 -6.74
C SER A 363 -28.25 1.63 -7.88
N ASN A 364 -28.79 0.43 -7.60
CA ASN A 364 -29.58 -0.32 -8.58
C ASN A 364 -30.91 0.35 -8.91
N ALA A 365 -31.54 1.04 -7.95
CA ALA A 365 -32.77 1.80 -8.18
C ALA A 365 -32.53 3.04 -9.07
N THR A 366 -31.32 3.61 -9.04
CA THR A 366 -30.94 4.80 -9.82
C THR A 366 -30.24 4.49 -11.15
N ASN A 367 -30.01 3.22 -11.49
CA ASN A 367 -29.18 2.78 -12.65
C ASN A 367 -27.72 3.32 -12.65
N GLU A 368 -27.20 3.83 -11.54
CA GLU A 368 -25.88 4.46 -11.46
C GLU A 368 -24.70 3.46 -11.46
N ILE A 369 -24.93 2.17 -11.24
CA ILE A 369 -23.88 1.14 -11.32
C ILE A 369 -23.37 0.98 -12.77
N ALA A 370 -24.08 1.47 -13.77
CA ALA A 370 -23.73 1.32 -15.18
C ALA A 370 -22.84 2.45 -15.76
N SER A 371 -22.51 3.47 -14.97
CA SER A 371 -21.60 4.56 -15.39
C SER A 371 -20.32 4.58 -14.55
N PRO A 372 -19.28 3.79 -14.88
CA PRO A 372 -17.96 4.25 -14.52
C PRO A 372 -17.73 5.55 -15.29
N HIS A 373 -17.29 6.62 -14.63
CA HIS A 373 -16.73 7.79 -15.30
C HIS A 373 -15.76 7.32 -16.37
N ALA A 374 -16.20 7.29 -17.63
CA ALA A 374 -15.29 7.28 -18.75
C ALA A 374 -14.39 8.51 -18.54
N PRO A 375 -13.05 8.38 -18.62
CA PRO A 375 -12.22 9.57 -18.69
C PRO A 375 -12.79 10.37 -19.85
N SER A 376 -13.22 11.60 -19.55
CA SER A 376 -13.65 12.55 -20.55
C SER A 376 -12.55 12.58 -21.60
N GLU A 377 -12.86 12.12 -22.81
CA GLU A 377 -12.03 12.39 -23.98
C GLU A 377 -11.86 13.92 -23.99
N ILE A 378 -10.66 14.35 -23.66
CA ILE A 378 -10.23 15.71 -23.92
C ILE A 378 -10.17 15.76 -25.43
N SER A 379 -11.23 16.33 -26.03
CA SER A 379 -11.24 16.65 -27.44
C SER A 379 -10.10 17.64 -27.69
N PHE A 380 -9.19 17.28 -28.58
CA PHE A 380 -8.03 18.07 -28.99
C PHE A 380 -8.44 19.37 -29.73
N ASP A 381 -9.72 19.67 -29.86
CA ASP A 381 -10.26 20.84 -30.60
C ASP A 381 -10.37 22.15 -29.79
N SER A 382 -9.91 22.18 -28.51
CA SER A 382 -9.97 23.41 -27.71
C SER A 382 -8.62 24.12 -27.46
N LEU A 383 -7.56 23.69 -28.14
CA LEU A 383 -6.31 24.46 -28.19
C LEU A 383 -6.22 25.10 -29.57
N GLY A 384 -6.87 26.28 -29.69
CA GLY A 384 -6.66 27.16 -30.82
C GLY A 384 -5.18 27.57 -30.95
N LEU A 385 -4.49 26.90 -31.84
CA LEU A 385 -3.24 27.37 -32.41
C LEU A 385 -3.54 27.60 -33.89
N GLU A 386 -3.79 28.86 -34.21
CA GLU A 386 -3.83 29.39 -35.58
C GLU A 386 -2.52 28.99 -36.28
N GLN A 387 -2.71 28.45 -37.48
CA GLN A 387 -1.68 28.33 -38.48
C GLN A 387 -1.30 29.75 -38.92
N ASP A 388 -0.06 30.13 -38.73
CA ASP A 388 0.57 31.12 -39.60
C ASP A 388 2.05 30.74 -39.82
N LEU A 389 2.28 30.42 -41.14
CA LEU A 389 3.54 30.41 -41.91
C LEU A 389 4.61 29.38 -41.51
#